data_02c730c116c708941f48624cf5219b91
#
_entry.id   02c730c116c708941f48624cf5219b91
#
_cell.length_a   1.000
_cell.length_b   1.000
_cell.length_c   1.000
_cell.angle_alpha   90.00
_cell.angle_beta   90.00
_cell.angle_gamma   90.00
#
_symmetry.space_group_name_H-M   'P 1'
#
loop_
_entity.id
_entity.type
_entity.pdbx_description
1 polymer ?
#
loop_
_entity_poly.entity_id
_entity_poly.type
_entity_poly.pdbx_seq_one_letter_code
_entity_poly.pdbx_strand_id
1 'polypeptide(L)'
;AWVACETDFVSSNDIFQKFAESVVNHVAHAAPADVDELMGQTFHDGDKTLEVMLKETIAEIGEKSEVAGFARFEAPEGGSVEIYQHFNKQIAAMVAISDAGKADTGYDVAMHVSNLKPEYLTRDEVPADVVDHEKQVQLNRAIEEGKPEHIAEKVVEGRMGKFYEEIVLMEQKFLKDDSKSIKQLLEENGIGVSQMARFAVGENNEDDGEGEDE
;
A
#
# COMPACT_ATOMS: atom_id res chain seq x y z
N ALA A 1 0.03 3.30 -10.36
CA ALA A 1 0.22 1.94 -10.91
C ALA A 1 1.60 1.39 -10.55
N TRP A 2 1.70 0.09 -10.50
CA TRP A 2 2.93 -0.65 -10.33
C TRP A 2 3.21 -1.42 -11.62
N VAL A 3 4.28 -1.00 -12.32
CA VAL A 3 4.79 -1.65 -13.52
C VAL A 3 6.15 -2.24 -13.18
N ALA A 4 6.27 -3.57 -13.29
CA ALA A 4 7.47 -4.31 -12.94
C ALA A 4 8.31 -4.65 -14.18
N CYS A 5 9.62 -4.76 -14.00
CA CYS A 5 10.60 -5.21 -15.00
C CYS A 5 11.73 -5.99 -14.31
N GLU A 6 12.56 -6.68 -15.08
CA GLU A 6 13.58 -7.58 -14.52
C GLU A 6 14.82 -6.83 -14.01
N THR A 7 15.17 -5.68 -14.58
CA THR A 7 16.39 -4.94 -14.20
C THR A 7 16.15 -3.46 -13.94
N ASP A 8 17.02 -2.85 -13.16
CA ASP A 8 17.05 -1.42 -12.88
C ASP A 8 17.45 -0.58 -14.14
N PHE A 9 18.17 -1.18 -15.07
CA PHE A 9 18.46 -0.55 -16.38
C PHE A 9 17.17 -0.31 -17.17
N VAL A 10 16.27 -1.32 -17.21
CA VAL A 10 14.98 -1.18 -17.87
C VAL A 10 14.09 -0.19 -17.13
N SER A 11 14.03 -0.21 -15.80
CA SER A 11 13.23 0.75 -15.04
C SER A 11 13.63 2.21 -15.32
N SER A 12 14.87 2.45 -15.70
CA SER A 12 15.41 3.76 -16.07
C SER A 12 15.28 4.09 -17.56
N ASN A 13 14.80 3.14 -18.38
CA ASN A 13 14.66 3.32 -19.84
C ASN A 13 13.45 4.19 -20.16
N ASP A 14 13.62 5.17 -21.06
CA ASP A 14 12.55 6.11 -21.46
C ASP A 14 11.33 5.42 -22.05
N ILE A 15 11.50 4.29 -22.76
CA ILE A 15 10.39 3.54 -23.36
C ILE A 15 9.56 2.90 -22.28
N PHE A 16 10.19 2.26 -21.30
CA PHE A 16 9.52 1.67 -20.15
C PHE A 16 8.78 2.74 -19.32
N GLN A 17 9.43 3.86 -19.03
CA GLN A 17 8.82 4.94 -18.26
C GLN A 17 7.61 5.55 -18.99
N LYS A 18 7.67 5.75 -20.31
CA LYS A 18 6.53 6.21 -21.11
C LYS A 18 5.36 5.22 -21.08
N PHE A 19 5.64 3.93 -21.13
CA PHE A 19 4.61 2.92 -20.99
C PHE A 19 3.98 2.98 -19.60
N ALA A 20 4.78 3.04 -18.53
CA ALA A 20 4.28 3.16 -17.16
C ALA A 20 3.43 4.44 -16.95
N GLU A 21 3.84 5.58 -17.52
CA GLU A 21 3.04 6.81 -17.52
C GLU A 21 1.71 6.64 -18.27
N SER A 22 1.73 5.94 -19.41
CA SER A 22 0.49 5.64 -20.15
C SER A 22 -0.48 4.81 -19.33
N VAL A 23 0.02 3.79 -18.60
CA VAL A 23 -0.79 2.98 -17.67
C VAL A 23 -1.44 3.86 -16.60
N VAL A 24 -0.67 4.70 -15.92
CA VAL A 24 -1.19 5.60 -14.87
C VAL A 24 -2.27 6.53 -15.41
N ASN A 25 -2.00 7.16 -16.57
CA ASN A 25 -2.94 8.08 -17.20
C ASN A 25 -4.24 7.38 -17.62
N HIS A 26 -4.12 6.14 -18.13
CA HIS A 26 -5.30 5.37 -18.51
C HIS A 26 -6.13 4.94 -17.30
N VAL A 27 -5.51 4.47 -16.23
CA VAL A 27 -6.19 4.15 -14.96
C VAL A 27 -6.97 5.35 -14.42
N ALA A 28 -6.35 6.53 -14.44
CA ALA A 28 -7.01 7.75 -13.98
C ALA A 28 -8.23 8.11 -14.85
N HIS A 29 -8.14 7.91 -16.17
CA HIS A 29 -9.19 8.27 -17.14
C HIS A 29 -10.32 7.24 -17.21
N ALA A 30 -9.98 5.96 -17.34
CA ALA A 30 -10.94 4.89 -17.66
C ALA A 30 -11.49 4.16 -16.43
N ALA A 31 -10.86 4.34 -15.25
CA ALA A 31 -11.29 3.74 -13.99
C ALA A 31 -11.56 2.21 -14.08
N PRO A 32 -10.60 1.39 -14.58
CA PRO A 32 -10.77 -0.06 -14.67
C PRO A 32 -10.98 -0.67 -13.26
N ALA A 33 -11.68 -1.80 -13.19
CA ALA A 33 -11.94 -2.49 -11.94
C ALA A 33 -10.72 -3.28 -11.43
N ASP A 34 -9.96 -3.87 -12.37
CA ASP A 34 -8.80 -4.71 -12.09
C ASP A 34 -7.76 -4.65 -13.23
N VAL A 35 -6.66 -5.38 -13.06
CA VAL A 35 -5.57 -5.41 -14.05
C VAL A 35 -6.00 -6.09 -15.35
N ASP A 36 -6.84 -7.11 -15.29
CA ASP A 36 -7.30 -7.83 -16.49
C ASP A 36 -8.17 -6.91 -17.37
N GLU A 37 -9.11 -6.19 -16.75
CA GLU A 37 -9.89 -5.16 -17.45
C GLU A 37 -8.99 -4.05 -18.01
N LEU A 38 -8.05 -3.54 -17.19
CA LEU A 38 -7.11 -2.52 -17.60
C LEU A 38 -6.34 -2.93 -18.86
N MET A 39 -5.80 -4.13 -18.89
CA MET A 39 -4.98 -4.61 -20.01
C MET A 39 -5.78 -4.83 -21.28
N GLY A 40 -7.07 -5.19 -21.16
CA GLY A 40 -7.99 -5.35 -22.29
C GLY A 40 -8.53 -4.05 -22.88
N GLN A 41 -8.45 -2.93 -22.13
CA GLN A 41 -8.98 -1.64 -22.59
C GLN A 41 -8.08 -0.99 -23.64
N THR A 42 -8.73 -0.36 -24.63
CA THR A 42 -8.01 0.48 -25.60
C THR A 42 -7.50 1.75 -24.88
N PHE A 43 -6.24 2.08 -25.07
CA PHE A 43 -5.64 3.29 -24.48
C PHE A 43 -6.46 4.53 -24.89
N HIS A 44 -6.81 5.36 -23.90
CA HIS A 44 -7.73 6.48 -24.10
C HIS A 44 -7.26 7.55 -25.10
N ASP A 45 -5.97 7.60 -25.35
CA ASP A 45 -5.34 8.52 -26.34
C ASP A 45 -4.66 7.75 -27.49
N GLY A 46 -5.21 6.57 -27.85
CA GLY A 46 -4.64 5.72 -28.90
C GLY A 46 -5.65 4.72 -29.47
N ASP A 47 -5.16 3.83 -30.31
CA ASP A 47 -5.92 2.82 -31.01
C ASP A 47 -5.58 1.38 -30.60
N LYS A 48 -4.61 1.22 -29.68
CA LYS A 48 -4.13 -0.08 -29.18
C LYS A 48 -4.59 -0.32 -27.76
N THR A 49 -4.76 -1.60 -27.41
CA THR A 49 -4.97 -1.97 -26.01
C THR A 49 -3.66 -1.85 -25.23
N LEU A 50 -3.76 -1.69 -23.90
CA LEU A 50 -2.56 -1.67 -23.06
C LEU A 50 -1.78 -2.98 -23.12
N GLU A 51 -2.45 -4.12 -23.34
CA GLU A 51 -1.80 -5.41 -23.59
C GLU A 51 -0.91 -5.38 -24.84
N VAL A 52 -1.40 -4.79 -25.94
CA VAL A 52 -0.63 -4.65 -27.18
C VAL A 52 0.55 -3.70 -26.95
N MET A 53 0.33 -2.58 -26.26
CA MET A 53 1.39 -1.63 -25.93
C MET A 53 2.49 -2.26 -25.05
N LEU A 54 2.11 -3.08 -24.06
CA LEU A 54 3.05 -3.84 -23.24
C LEU A 54 3.89 -4.80 -24.07
N LYS A 55 3.26 -5.58 -24.96
CA LYS A 55 3.96 -6.52 -25.87
C LYS A 55 4.97 -5.79 -26.77
N GLU A 56 4.61 -4.64 -27.31
CA GLU A 56 5.51 -3.82 -28.12
C GLU A 56 6.67 -3.26 -27.27
N THR A 57 6.39 -2.81 -26.05
CA THR A 57 7.39 -2.34 -25.10
C THR A 57 8.40 -3.46 -24.78
N ILE A 58 7.92 -4.67 -24.46
CA ILE A 58 8.77 -5.85 -24.20
C ILE A 58 9.61 -6.18 -25.45
N ALA A 59 9.03 -6.17 -26.65
CA ALA A 59 9.75 -6.47 -27.88
C ALA A 59 10.86 -5.46 -28.19
N GLU A 60 10.68 -4.19 -27.82
CA GLU A 60 11.67 -3.14 -28.05
C GLU A 60 12.78 -3.14 -26.99
N ILE A 61 12.44 -3.40 -25.73
CA ILE A 61 13.38 -3.40 -24.59
C ILE A 61 14.15 -4.73 -24.51
N GLY A 62 13.48 -5.86 -24.85
CA GLY A 62 14.06 -7.20 -24.81
C GLY A 62 14.01 -7.87 -23.43
N GLU A 63 13.32 -7.28 -22.44
CA GLU A 63 13.16 -7.84 -21.10
C GLU A 63 11.67 -7.95 -20.72
N LYS A 64 11.33 -8.95 -19.91
CA LYS A 64 9.98 -9.13 -19.40
C LYS A 64 9.57 -7.90 -18.57
N SER A 65 8.37 -7.44 -18.84
CA SER A 65 7.72 -6.39 -18.05
C SER A 65 6.25 -6.76 -17.84
N GLU A 66 5.66 -6.26 -16.78
CA GLU A 66 4.26 -6.52 -16.45
C GLU A 66 3.63 -5.36 -15.68
N VAL A 67 2.31 -5.21 -15.82
CA VAL A 67 1.53 -4.35 -14.94
C VAL A 67 1.08 -5.21 -13.76
N ALA A 68 1.75 -5.06 -12.63
CA ALA A 68 1.53 -5.89 -11.43
C ALA A 68 0.35 -5.40 -10.59
N GLY A 69 -0.03 -4.12 -10.71
CA GLY A 69 -1.16 -3.59 -9.98
C GLY A 69 -1.36 -2.09 -10.16
N PHE A 70 -2.47 -1.61 -9.66
CA PHE A 70 -2.75 -0.17 -9.57
C PHE A 70 -3.68 0.12 -8.40
N ALA A 71 -3.71 1.38 -7.97
CA ALA A 71 -4.74 1.91 -7.10
C ALA A 71 -5.23 3.23 -7.70
N ARG A 72 -6.53 3.47 -7.63
CA ARG A 72 -7.19 4.70 -8.07
C ARG A 72 -8.07 5.23 -6.96
N PHE A 73 -7.80 6.46 -6.55
CA PHE A 73 -8.60 7.14 -5.55
C PHE A 73 -9.30 8.35 -6.17
N GLU A 74 -10.51 8.61 -5.70
CA GLU A 74 -11.20 9.86 -5.92
C GLU A 74 -11.10 10.70 -4.65
N ALA A 75 -10.72 11.97 -4.80
CA ALA A 75 -10.66 12.86 -3.65
C ALA A 75 -12.04 12.99 -3.00
N PRO A 76 -12.17 12.87 -1.67
CA PRO A 76 -13.41 13.19 -0.98
C PRO A 76 -13.86 14.64 -1.25
N GLU A 77 -15.14 14.93 -1.07
CA GLU A 77 -15.63 16.30 -1.21
C GLU A 77 -14.86 17.26 -0.28
N GLY A 78 -14.24 18.29 -0.85
CA GLY A 78 -13.38 19.23 -0.13
C GLY A 78 -11.99 18.69 0.22
N GLY A 79 -11.72 17.43 -0.06
CA GLY A 79 -10.46 16.75 0.21
C GLY A 79 -9.49 16.72 -0.98
N SER A 80 -8.43 15.98 -0.82
CA SER A 80 -7.42 15.72 -1.87
C SER A 80 -6.83 14.32 -1.76
N VAL A 81 -6.09 13.91 -2.78
CA VAL A 81 -5.25 12.71 -2.77
C VAL A 81 -3.80 13.16 -2.78
N GLU A 82 -3.07 12.80 -1.74
CA GLU A 82 -1.67 13.15 -1.59
C GLU A 82 -0.80 11.94 -1.90
N ILE A 83 0.30 12.19 -2.62
CA ILE A 83 1.20 11.14 -3.11
C ILE A 83 2.61 11.44 -2.61
N TYR A 84 3.23 10.44 -2.02
CA TYR A 84 4.66 10.40 -1.77
C TYR A 84 5.31 9.36 -2.69
N GLN A 85 6.28 9.79 -3.48
CA GLN A 85 7.15 8.90 -4.24
C GLN A 85 8.58 9.08 -3.74
N HIS A 86 9.21 7.97 -3.35
CA HIS A 86 10.61 8.02 -2.93
C HIS A 86 11.52 8.37 -4.10
N PHE A 87 12.64 9.05 -3.83
CA PHE A 87 13.53 9.63 -4.86
C PHE A 87 14.06 8.59 -5.86
N ASN A 88 14.23 7.33 -5.42
CA ASN A 88 14.66 6.23 -6.28
C ASN A 88 13.52 5.61 -7.11
N LYS A 89 12.29 6.10 -6.99
CA LYS A 89 11.07 5.62 -7.65
C LYS A 89 10.70 4.15 -7.37
N GLN A 90 11.30 3.53 -6.36
CA GLN A 90 11.03 2.14 -6.00
C GLN A 90 9.90 1.97 -4.99
N ILE A 91 9.53 3.04 -4.30
CA ILE A 91 8.44 3.05 -3.33
C ILE A 91 7.58 4.26 -3.60
N ALA A 92 6.28 4.06 -3.62
CA ALA A 92 5.29 5.12 -3.65
C ALA A 92 4.12 4.77 -2.73
N ALA A 93 3.55 5.78 -2.11
CA ALA A 93 2.31 5.65 -1.35
C ALA A 93 1.40 6.84 -1.63
N MET A 94 0.10 6.63 -1.52
CA MET A 94 -0.88 7.69 -1.61
C MET A 94 -1.96 7.53 -0.56
N VAL A 95 -2.54 8.64 -0.15
CA VAL A 95 -3.63 8.72 0.82
C VAL A 95 -4.70 9.69 0.34
N ALA A 96 -5.97 9.37 0.59
CA ALA A 96 -7.07 10.30 0.38
C ALA A 96 -7.42 10.97 1.71
N ILE A 97 -7.36 12.30 1.75
CA ILE A 97 -7.62 13.11 2.95
C ILE A 97 -8.87 13.96 2.79
N SER A 98 -9.52 14.29 3.91
CA SER A 98 -10.82 14.97 3.92
C SER A 98 -10.74 16.49 3.73
N ASP A 99 -9.55 17.12 3.74
CA ASP A 99 -9.38 18.57 3.59
C ASP A 99 -8.13 18.88 2.75
N ALA A 100 -8.33 19.39 1.54
CA ALA A 100 -7.26 19.80 0.62
C ALA A 100 -6.38 20.95 1.18
N GLY A 101 -6.89 21.75 2.14
CA GLY A 101 -6.11 22.78 2.82
C GLY A 101 -5.02 22.22 3.74
N LYS A 102 -4.98 20.90 3.93
CA LYS A 102 -4.02 20.15 4.75
C LYS A 102 -3.15 19.20 3.92
N ALA A 103 -2.90 19.52 2.66
CA ALA A 103 -2.10 18.71 1.74
C ALA A 103 -0.72 18.35 2.32
N ASP A 104 -0.05 19.27 3.02
CA ASP A 104 1.25 18.99 3.67
C ASP A 104 1.14 17.87 4.71
N THR A 105 0.08 17.86 5.52
CA THR A 105 -0.16 16.78 6.49
C THR A 105 -0.46 15.46 5.76
N GLY A 106 -1.28 15.51 4.69
CA GLY A 106 -1.54 14.35 3.85
C GLY A 106 -0.28 13.76 3.22
N TYR A 107 0.59 14.62 2.69
CA TYR A 107 1.89 14.21 2.16
C TYR A 107 2.77 13.54 3.23
N ASP A 108 2.77 14.07 4.45
CA ASP A 108 3.51 13.49 5.57
C ASP A 108 2.96 12.11 5.97
N VAL A 109 1.63 11.93 5.91
CA VAL A 109 1.01 10.62 6.13
C VAL A 109 1.34 9.66 4.99
N ALA A 110 1.30 10.10 3.71
CA ALA A 110 1.72 9.26 2.59
C ALA A 110 3.18 8.81 2.72
N MET A 111 4.08 9.72 3.16
CA MET A 111 5.47 9.38 3.45
C MET A 111 5.57 8.38 4.61
N HIS A 112 4.77 8.52 5.67
CA HIS A 112 4.70 7.56 6.77
C HIS A 112 4.25 6.18 6.27
N VAL A 113 3.17 6.10 5.48
CA VAL A 113 2.68 4.85 4.87
C VAL A 113 3.78 4.18 4.04
N SER A 114 4.54 4.95 3.26
CA SER A 114 5.62 4.40 2.44
C SER A 114 6.70 3.70 3.26
N ASN A 115 6.97 4.17 4.47
CA ASN A 115 8.05 3.69 5.33
C ASN A 115 7.60 2.62 6.33
N LEU A 116 6.46 2.82 6.99
CA LEU A 116 5.99 1.99 8.10
C LEU A 116 5.05 0.86 7.65
N LYS A 117 4.68 0.82 6.37
CA LYS A 117 3.94 -0.28 5.73
C LYS A 117 2.67 -0.71 6.47
N PRO A 118 1.78 0.19 6.90
CA PRO A 118 0.52 -0.23 7.48
C PRO A 118 -0.30 -1.00 6.44
N GLU A 119 -0.94 -2.07 6.88
CA GLU A 119 -1.80 -2.92 6.04
C GLU A 119 -3.25 -2.44 6.07
N TYR A 120 -3.68 -1.89 7.20
CA TYR A 120 -5.06 -1.46 7.44
C TYR A 120 -5.10 -0.01 7.94
N LEU A 121 -6.17 0.72 7.63
CA LEU A 121 -6.37 2.06 8.19
C LEU A 121 -6.74 1.99 9.66
N THR A 122 -7.71 1.13 10.01
CA THR A 122 -8.27 0.99 11.35
C THR A 122 -8.31 -0.47 11.79
N ARG A 123 -8.48 -0.72 13.10
CA ARG A 123 -8.63 -2.09 13.63
C ARG A 123 -9.83 -2.83 13.05
N ASP A 124 -10.89 -2.10 12.74
CA ASP A 124 -12.14 -2.71 12.25
C ASP A 124 -11.97 -3.29 10.83
N GLU A 125 -10.92 -2.89 10.12
CA GLU A 125 -10.58 -3.42 8.80
C GLU A 125 -9.73 -4.70 8.88
N VAL A 126 -9.13 -4.99 10.04
CA VAL A 126 -8.31 -6.21 10.20
C VAL A 126 -9.22 -7.43 10.21
N PRO A 127 -9.03 -8.41 9.30
CA PRO A 127 -9.86 -9.61 9.25
C PRO A 127 -9.84 -10.37 10.59
N ALA A 128 -10.99 -10.92 10.98
CA ALA A 128 -11.13 -11.61 12.27
C ALA A 128 -10.20 -12.83 12.37
N ASP A 129 -10.00 -13.55 11.28
CA ASP A 129 -9.11 -14.70 11.19
C ASP A 129 -7.63 -14.31 11.41
N VAL A 130 -7.18 -13.17 10.86
CA VAL A 130 -5.84 -12.61 11.11
C VAL A 130 -5.66 -12.30 12.60
N VAL A 131 -6.66 -11.63 13.21
CA VAL A 131 -6.63 -11.31 14.64
C VAL A 131 -6.63 -12.56 15.50
N ASP A 132 -7.45 -13.56 15.17
CA ASP A 132 -7.57 -14.79 15.94
C ASP A 132 -6.33 -15.68 15.77
N HIS A 133 -5.74 -15.70 14.57
CA HIS A 133 -4.46 -16.37 14.32
C HIS A 133 -3.35 -15.76 15.19
N GLU A 134 -3.18 -14.45 15.14
CA GLU A 134 -2.15 -13.76 15.92
C GLU A 134 -2.34 -13.96 17.43
N LYS A 135 -3.57 -13.88 17.92
CA LYS A 135 -3.88 -14.19 19.35
C LYS A 135 -3.40 -15.59 19.72
N GLN A 136 -3.66 -16.59 18.86
CA GLN A 136 -3.25 -17.98 19.12
C GLN A 136 -1.73 -18.12 19.13
N VAL A 137 -1.04 -17.47 18.19
CA VAL A 137 0.43 -17.44 18.16
C VAL A 137 0.99 -16.83 19.44
N GLN A 138 0.47 -15.69 19.87
CA GLN A 138 0.94 -15.02 21.09
C GLN A 138 0.60 -15.81 22.37
N LEU A 139 -0.52 -16.54 22.39
CA LEU A 139 -0.88 -17.42 23.49
C LEU A 139 0.08 -18.59 23.60
N ASN A 140 0.34 -19.29 22.51
CA ASN A 140 1.27 -20.42 22.47
C ASN A 140 2.66 -19.98 22.93
N ARG A 141 3.14 -18.84 22.44
CA ARG A 141 4.42 -18.25 22.84
C ARG A 141 4.45 -17.93 24.35
N ALA A 142 3.37 -17.37 24.91
CA ALA A 142 3.32 -17.08 26.35
C ALA A 142 3.36 -18.35 27.21
N ILE A 143 2.70 -19.43 26.76
CA ILE A 143 2.71 -20.75 27.42
C ILE A 143 4.13 -21.37 27.35
N GLU A 144 4.78 -21.32 26.19
CA GLU A 144 6.17 -21.81 26.03
C GLU A 144 7.17 -21.07 26.91
N GLU A 145 6.93 -19.76 27.15
CA GLU A 145 7.69 -18.94 28.10
C GLU A 145 7.41 -19.33 29.57
N GLY A 146 6.56 -20.32 29.83
CA GLY A 146 6.23 -20.82 31.17
C GLY A 146 5.25 -19.91 31.95
N LYS A 147 4.49 -19.06 31.26
CA LYS A 147 3.48 -18.21 31.92
C LYS A 147 2.27 -19.06 32.33
N PRO A 148 1.76 -18.92 33.56
CA PRO A 148 0.46 -19.48 33.92
C PRO A 148 -0.65 -18.96 33.02
N GLU A 149 -1.65 -19.78 32.70
CA GLU A 149 -2.73 -19.48 31.75
C GLU A 149 -3.40 -18.11 32.00
N HIS A 150 -3.74 -17.80 33.26
CA HIS A 150 -4.37 -16.53 33.64
C HIS A 150 -3.43 -15.29 33.48
N ILE A 151 -2.11 -15.53 33.40
CA ILE A 151 -1.12 -14.49 33.09
C ILE A 151 -0.90 -14.39 31.59
N ALA A 152 -0.93 -15.55 30.88
CA ALA A 152 -0.78 -15.63 29.44
C ALA A 152 -1.82 -14.77 28.72
N GLU A 153 -3.09 -14.82 29.13
CA GLU A 153 -4.16 -13.98 28.55
C GLU A 153 -3.85 -12.47 28.61
N LYS A 154 -3.37 -11.97 29.76
CA LYS A 154 -2.99 -10.56 29.90
C LYS A 154 -1.75 -10.19 29.08
N VAL A 155 -0.82 -11.12 28.95
CA VAL A 155 0.36 -10.93 28.10
C VAL A 155 -0.06 -10.85 26.62
N VAL A 156 -0.99 -11.71 26.20
CA VAL A 156 -1.57 -11.68 24.84
C VAL A 156 -2.24 -10.34 24.57
N GLU A 157 -3.07 -9.84 25.48
CA GLU A 157 -3.73 -8.54 25.33
C GLU A 157 -2.71 -7.39 25.08
N GLY A 158 -1.63 -7.37 25.85
CA GLY A 158 -0.56 -6.39 25.67
C GLY A 158 0.23 -6.56 24.35
N ARG A 159 0.43 -7.82 23.90
CA ARG A 159 1.09 -8.13 22.63
C ARG A 159 0.22 -7.79 21.44
N MET A 160 -1.08 -8.01 21.53
CA MET A 160 -2.05 -7.60 20.51
C MET A 160 -2.07 -6.08 20.32
N GLY A 161 -1.84 -5.30 21.37
CA GLY A 161 -1.64 -3.85 21.23
C GLY A 161 -0.48 -3.52 20.29
N LYS A 162 0.67 -4.18 20.47
CA LYS A 162 1.84 -3.99 19.60
C LYS A 162 1.58 -4.47 18.17
N PHE A 163 0.90 -5.60 18.01
CA PHE A 163 0.51 -6.09 16.69
C PHE A 163 -0.30 -5.05 15.93
N TYR A 164 -1.31 -4.44 16.56
CA TYR A 164 -2.07 -3.36 15.92
C TYR A 164 -1.21 -2.11 15.65
N GLU A 165 -0.28 -1.76 16.54
CA GLU A 165 0.67 -0.66 16.29
C GLU A 165 1.59 -0.93 15.08
N GLU A 166 1.80 -2.19 14.68
CA GLU A 166 2.61 -2.57 13.52
C GLU A 166 1.81 -2.50 12.22
N ILE A 167 0.55 -2.98 12.20
CA ILE A 167 -0.21 -3.14 10.96
C ILE A 167 -1.30 -2.10 10.72
N VAL A 168 -1.72 -1.32 11.74
CA VAL A 168 -2.82 -0.36 11.65
C VAL A 168 -2.32 1.07 11.63
N LEU A 169 -2.54 1.78 10.53
CA LEU A 169 -2.08 3.16 10.33
C LEU A 169 -2.41 4.08 11.50
N MET A 170 -3.66 4.08 11.96
CA MET A 170 -4.13 4.99 13.01
C MET A 170 -3.41 4.78 14.34
N GLU A 171 -2.81 3.62 14.57
CA GLU A 171 -2.12 3.26 15.82
C GLU A 171 -0.60 3.41 15.73
N GLN A 172 -0.06 3.45 14.52
CA GLN A 172 1.37 3.63 14.32
C GLN A 172 1.85 4.98 14.87
N LYS A 173 3.04 4.97 15.46
CA LYS A 173 3.74 6.18 15.86
C LYS A 173 4.16 6.98 14.63
N PHE A 174 3.87 8.29 14.63
CA PHE A 174 4.18 9.13 13.50
C PHE A 174 5.69 9.19 13.22
N LEU A 175 6.11 8.91 12.00
CA LEU A 175 7.51 8.81 11.60
C LEU A 175 8.37 10.06 11.97
N LYS A 176 7.77 11.24 11.87
CA LYS A 176 8.47 12.52 12.17
C LYS A 176 8.41 12.94 13.64
N ASP A 177 7.48 12.34 14.41
CA ASP A 177 7.26 12.68 15.82
C ASP A 177 6.63 11.48 16.54
N ASP A 178 7.47 10.62 17.11
CA ASP A 178 7.06 9.37 17.78
C ASP A 178 6.32 9.58 19.11
N SER A 179 6.20 10.82 19.56
CA SER A 179 5.41 11.18 20.75
C SER A 179 3.90 11.09 20.50
N LYS A 180 3.46 11.04 19.26
CA LYS A 180 2.06 10.93 18.84
C LYS A 180 1.82 9.81 17.82
N SER A 181 0.61 9.27 17.82
CA SER A 181 0.16 8.37 16.78
C SER A 181 -0.35 9.13 15.56
N ILE A 182 -0.51 8.43 14.41
CA ILE A 182 -1.16 9.00 13.23
C ILE A 182 -2.58 9.48 13.57
N LYS A 183 -3.33 8.72 14.36
CA LYS A 183 -4.66 9.15 14.84
C LYS A 183 -4.61 10.52 15.52
N GLN A 184 -3.68 10.71 16.47
CA GLN A 184 -3.51 11.98 17.18
C GLN A 184 -3.10 13.11 16.23
N LEU A 185 -2.19 12.85 15.28
CA LEU A 185 -1.80 13.82 14.26
C LEU A 185 -3.00 14.31 13.43
N LEU A 186 -3.84 13.37 13.00
CA LEU A 186 -5.03 13.69 12.19
C LEU A 186 -6.08 14.47 13.01
N GLU A 187 -6.33 14.07 14.25
CA GLU A 187 -7.23 14.78 15.18
C GLU A 187 -6.76 16.22 15.44
N GLU A 188 -5.46 16.43 15.69
CA GLU A 188 -4.87 17.76 15.88
C GLU A 188 -5.03 18.68 14.65
N ASN A 189 -5.03 18.10 13.45
CA ASN A 189 -5.21 18.82 12.20
C ASN A 189 -6.66 18.91 11.72
N GLY A 190 -7.59 18.21 12.37
CA GLY A 190 -9.00 18.20 12.03
C GLY A 190 -9.30 17.52 10.70
N ILE A 191 -8.49 16.54 10.29
CA ILE A 191 -8.64 15.79 9.03
C ILE A 191 -8.79 14.29 9.26
N GLY A 192 -9.37 13.61 8.28
CA GLY A 192 -9.44 12.15 8.21
C GLY A 192 -8.69 11.63 6.99
N VAL A 193 -8.25 10.36 7.07
CA VAL A 193 -7.76 9.56 5.95
C VAL A 193 -8.80 8.49 5.67
N SER A 194 -9.27 8.40 4.43
CA SER A 194 -10.30 7.45 4.00
C SER A 194 -9.77 6.29 3.18
N GLN A 195 -8.63 6.45 2.54
CA GLN A 195 -8.00 5.43 1.71
C GLN A 195 -6.48 5.58 1.78
N MET A 196 -5.78 4.46 1.66
CA MET A 196 -4.34 4.43 1.48
C MET A 196 -3.97 3.34 0.48
N ALA A 197 -2.85 3.53 -0.24
CA ALA A 197 -2.23 2.49 -1.04
C ALA A 197 -0.71 2.69 -1.00
N ARG A 198 0.02 1.58 -1.08
CA ARG A 198 1.48 1.56 -1.14
C ARG A 198 1.93 0.53 -2.16
N PHE A 199 2.92 0.89 -2.96
CA PHE A 199 3.61 -0.02 -3.86
C PHE A 199 5.11 0.09 -3.64
N ALA A 200 5.78 -1.05 -3.60
CA ALA A 200 7.24 -1.10 -3.53
C ALA A 200 7.77 -2.18 -4.47
N VAL A 201 8.84 -1.86 -5.16
CA VAL A 201 9.51 -2.78 -6.07
C VAL A 201 10.08 -3.96 -5.28
N GLY A 202 9.79 -5.17 -5.74
CA GLY A 202 10.25 -6.41 -5.10
C GLY A 202 9.37 -6.90 -3.94
N GLU A 203 8.29 -6.18 -3.58
CA GLU A 203 7.27 -6.68 -2.67
C GLU A 203 6.10 -7.21 -3.51
N ASN A 204 5.76 -8.47 -3.34
CA ASN A 204 4.55 -9.02 -3.94
C ASN A 204 3.38 -8.48 -3.10
N ASN A 205 2.40 -7.86 -3.77
CA ASN A 205 1.12 -7.52 -3.13
C ASN A 205 0.16 -8.73 -3.13
N GLU A 206 0.70 -9.92 -3.33
CA GLU A 206 -0.04 -11.16 -3.14
C GLU A 206 0.01 -11.51 -1.66
N ASP A 207 -1.18 -11.70 -1.12
CA ASP A 207 -1.48 -12.28 0.18
C ASP A 207 -0.55 -13.50 0.39
N ASP A 208 0.51 -13.36 1.18
CA ASP A 208 1.39 -14.48 1.55
C ASP A 208 0.66 -15.41 2.53
N GLY A 209 -0.47 -15.92 2.06
CA GLY A 209 -1.30 -16.92 2.73
C GLY A 209 -0.89 -18.35 2.41
N GLU A 210 0.41 -18.63 2.20
CA GLU A 210 0.91 -20.01 2.20
C GLU A 210 2.13 -20.10 3.11
N GLY A 211 1.86 -20.50 4.36
CA GLY A 211 2.88 -20.98 5.26
C GLY A 211 3.59 -22.17 4.61
N GLU A 212 4.90 -22.07 4.39
CA GLU A 212 5.73 -23.22 4.12
C GLU A 212 5.76 -24.10 5.38
N ASP A 213 5.00 -25.20 5.31
CA ASP A 213 5.23 -26.38 6.14
C ASP A 213 6.49 -27.11 5.61
N GLU A 214 7.60 -27.01 6.32
CA GLU A 214 8.64 -28.05 6.40
C GLU A 214 9.17 -28.18 7.82
#